data_60bfa6cdaa4e9454c9d4d48d0ab14baf
#
_entry.id   60bfa6cdaa4e9454c9d4d48d0ab14baf
#
_cell.length_a   1.000
_cell.length_b   1.000
_cell.length_c   1.000
_cell.angle_alpha   90.00
_cell.angle_beta   90.00
_cell.angle_gamma   90.00
#
_symmetry.space_group_name_H-M   'P 1'
#
loop_
_entity.id
_entity.type
_entity.pdbx_description
1 polymer ?
#
loop_
_entity_poly.entity_id
_entity_poly.type
_entity_poly.pdbx_seq_one_letter_code
_entity_poly.pdbx_strand_id
1 'polypeptide(L)'
;VLRTNIDIQNIQKHHITPTSIECPFDTNIYLRYLNENKNRVIQKNTGPRVLNLWRETPLVIQDLVNYLQGIFGKFYVTSTLIFNVNAPHVIHNDDDLEHNAFLAFCLPLKYVGDSDDIKLILFNQYYYQGGAKFFRYDNKERPVFSHKNLSIYDDVFFLSDAGINNEFKQEYLTHLQDSWLQGLTIDTVLDWKVGDILCFNCNQLHCSSNFLSKGVDSKIALSIFTAKERR
;
A
#
# COMPACT_ATOMS: atom_id res chain seq x y z
N VAL A 1 16.88 4.39 -13.47
CA VAL A 1 16.80 5.72 -14.13
C VAL A 1 16.10 6.62 -13.12
N LEU A 2 16.77 7.69 -12.68
CA LEU A 2 16.16 8.70 -11.82
C LEU A 2 15.16 9.50 -12.64
N ARG A 3 13.99 9.82 -12.08
CA ARG A 3 13.13 10.85 -12.66
C ARG A 3 13.90 12.17 -12.59
N THR A 4 14.33 12.68 -13.73
CA THR A 4 14.84 14.06 -13.82
C THR A 4 13.63 14.97 -13.94
N ASN A 5 13.52 16.01 -13.11
CA ASN A 5 12.47 17.01 -13.09
C ASN A 5 11.09 16.53 -12.59
N ILE A 6 11.03 16.02 -11.35
CA ILE A 6 9.76 15.78 -10.66
C ILE A 6 9.24 17.11 -10.13
N ASP A 7 8.07 17.51 -10.58
CA ASP A 7 7.35 18.64 -9.99
C ASP A 7 6.58 18.17 -8.73
N ILE A 8 7.33 18.10 -7.61
CA ILE A 8 6.78 17.66 -6.32
C ILE A 8 5.62 18.57 -5.89
N GLN A 9 5.70 19.87 -6.12
CA GLN A 9 4.63 20.81 -5.75
C GLN A 9 3.34 20.51 -6.50
N ASN A 10 3.43 20.15 -7.78
CA ASN A 10 2.26 19.78 -8.57
C ASN A 10 1.66 18.45 -8.09
N ILE A 11 2.49 17.47 -7.72
CA ILE A 11 2.01 16.20 -7.14
C ILE A 11 1.30 16.46 -5.82
N GLN A 12 1.89 17.23 -4.92
CA GLN A 12 1.35 17.54 -3.60
C GLN A 12 -0.01 18.26 -3.62
N LYS A 13 -0.29 19.05 -4.66
CA LYS A 13 -1.62 19.67 -4.85
C LYS A 13 -2.78 18.66 -4.95
N HIS A 14 -2.46 17.43 -5.29
CA HIS A 14 -3.43 16.36 -5.47
C HIS A 14 -3.44 15.36 -4.31
N HIS A 15 -2.62 15.58 -3.27
CA HIS A 15 -2.63 14.75 -2.08
C HIS A 15 -3.98 14.83 -1.37
N ILE A 16 -4.40 13.70 -0.83
CA ILE A 16 -5.54 13.60 0.06
C ILE A 16 -5.07 13.27 1.48
N THR A 17 -5.88 13.59 2.45
CA THR A 17 -5.77 12.98 3.78
C THR A 17 -6.17 11.51 3.68
N PRO A 18 -5.34 10.57 4.13
CA PRO A 18 -5.69 9.15 4.13
C PRO A 18 -7.02 8.91 4.84
N THR A 19 -7.88 8.11 4.23
CA THR A 19 -9.24 7.89 4.74
C THR A 19 -9.73 6.49 4.42
N SER A 20 -10.77 6.06 5.12
CA SER A 20 -11.54 4.85 4.84
C SER A 20 -12.96 5.25 4.45
N ILE A 21 -13.50 4.61 3.41
CA ILE A 21 -14.87 4.78 2.95
C ILE A 21 -15.54 3.42 2.77
N GLU A 22 -16.83 3.32 3.06
CA GLU A 22 -17.58 2.08 2.84
C GLU A 22 -17.70 1.76 1.34
N CYS A 23 -17.46 0.49 0.97
CA CYS A 23 -17.66 0.02 -0.39
C CYS A 23 -19.14 -0.27 -0.63
N PRO A 24 -19.81 0.41 -1.58
CA PRO A 24 -21.24 0.20 -1.83
C PRO A 24 -21.56 -1.05 -2.64
N PHE A 25 -20.55 -1.87 -3.00
CA PHE A 25 -20.72 -3.03 -3.87
C PHE A 25 -20.52 -4.35 -3.12
N ASP A 26 -21.10 -5.45 -3.66
CA ASP A 26 -20.82 -6.80 -3.17
C ASP A 26 -19.35 -7.19 -3.45
N THR A 27 -18.54 -7.17 -2.40
CA THR A 27 -17.11 -7.49 -2.50
C THR A 27 -16.83 -8.97 -2.77
N ASN A 28 -17.82 -9.86 -2.60
CA ASN A 28 -17.68 -11.30 -2.86
C ASN A 28 -17.43 -11.59 -4.34
N ILE A 29 -17.78 -10.69 -5.26
CA ILE A 29 -17.46 -10.86 -6.69
C ILE A 29 -15.95 -11.01 -6.91
N TYR A 30 -15.11 -10.29 -6.16
CA TYR A 30 -13.65 -10.36 -6.27
C TYR A 30 -13.09 -11.66 -5.69
N LEU A 31 -13.69 -12.18 -4.60
CA LEU A 31 -13.31 -13.48 -4.05
C LEU A 31 -13.71 -14.62 -4.99
N ARG A 32 -14.88 -14.55 -5.61
CA ARG A 32 -15.30 -15.50 -6.66
C ARG A 32 -14.35 -15.46 -7.82
N TYR A 33 -14.02 -14.26 -8.32
CA TYR A 33 -13.06 -14.08 -9.41
C TYR A 33 -11.71 -14.73 -9.09
N LEU A 34 -11.17 -14.51 -7.89
CA LEU A 34 -9.92 -15.14 -7.45
C LEU A 34 -10.00 -16.67 -7.47
N ASN A 35 -11.12 -17.24 -6.99
CA ASN A 35 -11.33 -18.68 -6.93
C ASN A 35 -11.50 -19.33 -8.31
N GLU A 36 -12.17 -18.65 -9.23
CA GLU A 36 -12.40 -19.12 -10.61
C GLU A 36 -11.14 -19.01 -11.48
N ASN A 37 -10.23 -18.11 -11.16
CA ASN A 37 -9.03 -17.84 -11.93
C ASN A 37 -7.74 -18.31 -11.22
N LYS A 38 -7.78 -19.44 -10.54
CA LYS A 38 -6.62 -20.00 -9.82
C LYS A 38 -5.41 -20.27 -10.71
N ASN A 39 -5.61 -20.56 -11.97
CA ASN A 39 -4.57 -20.74 -12.98
C ASN A 39 -3.79 -19.45 -13.32
N ARG A 40 -4.34 -18.28 -12.98
CA ARG A 40 -3.71 -16.96 -13.16
C ARG A 40 -2.98 -16.48 -11.92
N VAL A 41 -3.01 -17.26 -10.85
CA VAL A 41 -2.36 -16.91 -9.58
C VAL A 41 -0.84 -17.04 -9.74
N ILE A 42 -0.15 -15.92 -9.53
CA ILE A 42 1.32 -15.88 -9.46
C ILE A 42 1.71 -16.01 -7.99
N GLN A 43 2.57 -16.98 -7.71
CA GLN A 43 3.14 -17.12 -6.37
C GLN A 43 4.26 -16.11 -6.15
N LYS A 44 4.20 -15.40 -5.03
CA LYS A 44 5.23 -14.49 -4.54
C LYS A 44 5.62 -14.89 -3.13
N ASN A 45 6.77 -14.43 -2.65
CA ASN A 45 7.26 -14.75 -1.30
C ASN A 45 6.29 -14.34 -0.18
N THR A 46 5.44 -13.34 -0.43
CA THR A 46 4.42 -12.83 0.50
C THR A 46 3.04 -13.44 0.29
N GLY A 47 2.88 -14.39 -0.63
CA GLY A 47 1.62 -15.06 -0.93
C GLY A 47 1.16 -14.94 -2.40
N PRO A 48 0.08 -15.63 -2.75
CA PRO A 48 -0.45 -15.66 -4.11
C PRO A 48 -1.07 -14.32 -4.53
N ARG A 49 -0.95 -13.98 -5.82
CA ARG A 49 -1.49 -12.76 -6.41
C ARG A 49 -2.12 -13.00 -7.78
N VAL A 50 -3.20 -12.30 -8.10
CA VAL A 50 -3.74 -12.15 -9.46
C VAL A 50 -3.54 -10.70 -9.88
N LEU A 51 -2.83 -10.51 -10.98
CA LEU A 51 -2.44 -9.19 -11.48
C LEU A 51 -3.32 -8.74 -12.65
N ASN A 52 -3.35 -7.42 -12.87
CA ASN A 52 -3.90 -6.78 -14.08
C ASN A 52 -5.40 -7.02 -14.35
N LEU A 53 -6.24 -7.11 -13.30
CA LEU A 53 -7.68 -7.24 -13.47
C LEU A 53 -8.25 -6.16 -14.39
N TRP A 54 -7.79 -4.92 -14.24
CA TRP A 54 -8.25 -3.79 -15.05
C TRP A 54 -8.02 -3.99 -16.57
N ARG A 55 -6.89 -4.59 -16.94
CA ARG A 55 -6.56 -4.83 -18.35
C ARG A 55 -7.32 -6.00 -18.96
N GLU A 56 -7.54 -7.04 -18.16
CA GLU A 56 -8.03 -8.32 -18.65
C GLU A 56 -9.53 -8.52 -18.43
N THR A 57 -10.08 -7.92 -17.38
CA THR A 57 -11.49 -8.00 -17.02
C THR A 57 -12.00 -6.68 -16.47
N PRO A 58 -11.97 -5.60 -17.27
CA PRO A 58 -12.34 -4.27 -16.79
C PRO A 58 -13.77 -4.20 -16.23
N LEU A 59 -14.70 -4.98 -16.76
CA LEU A 59 -16.10 -4.99 -16.31
C LEU A 59 -16.25 -5.41 -14.83
N VAL A 60 -15.37 -6.28 -14.32
CA VAL A 60 -15.43 -6.73 -12.93
C VAL A 60 -15.14 -5.61 -11.94
N ILE A 61 -14.40 -4.59 -12.35
CA ILE A 61 -13.92 -3.52 -11.46
C ILE A 61 -14.42 -2.13 -11.90
N GLN A 62 -15.12 -2.04 -13.03
CA GLN A 62 -15.50 -0.75 -13.63
C GLN A 62 -16.39 0.08 -12.73
N ASP A 63 -17.38 -0.53 -12.09
CA ASP A 63 -18.32 0.19 -11.20
C ASP A 63 -17.59 0.76 -9.98
N LEU A 64 -16.66 0.00 -9.41
CA LEU A 64 -15.82 0.47 -8.32
C LEU A 64 -14.95 1.65 -8.75
N VAL A 65 -14.32 1.58 -9.92
CA VAL A 65 -13.51 2.68 -10.46
C VAL A 65 -14.36 3.92 -10.72
N ASN A 66 -15.54 3.77 -11.30
CA ASN A 66 -16.47 4.89 -11.54
C ASN A 66 -16.91 5.55 -10.23
N TYR A 67 -17.20 4.75 -9.21
CA TYR A 67 -17.54 5.24 -7.87
C TYR A 67 -16.39 6.05 -7.26
N LEU A 68 -15.17 5.52 -7.29
CA LEU A 68 -13.99 6.20 -6.79
C LEU A 68 -13.68 7.49 -7.57
N GLN A 69 -13.87 7.50 -8.87
CA GLN A 69 -13.73 8.71 -9.70
C GLN A 69 -14.80 9.77 -9.35
N GLY A 70 -15.99 9.35 -8.94
CA GLY A 70 -17.04 10.24 -8.45
C GLY A 70 -16.64 10.99 -7.17
N ILE A 71 -15.84 10.36 -6.30
CA ILE A 71 -15.38 10.93 -5.03
C ILE A 71 -14.09 11.72 -5.18
N PHE A 72 -13.07 11.14 -5.84
CA PHE A 72 -11.70 11.67 -5.89
C PHE A 72 -11.38 12.41 -7.19
N GLY A 73 -12.36 12.53 -8.08
CA GLY A 73 -12.17 13.11 -9.41
C GLY A 73 -11.49 12.15 -10.38
N LYS A 74 -11.29 12.61 -11.63
CA LYS A 74 -10.74 11.79 -12.71
C LYS A 74 -9.30 11.33 -12.41
N PHE A 75 -9.05 10.06 -12.67
CA PHE A 75 -7.75 9.41 -12.65
C PHE A 75 -7.72 8.25 -13.67
N TYR A 76 -6.53 7.71 -13.93
CA TYR A 76 -6.32 6.53 -14.75
C TYR A 76 -5.85 5.37 -13.88
N VAL A 77 -6.41 4.19 -14.07
CA VAL A 77 -5.94 2.97 -13.41
C VAL A 77 -4.68 2.51 -14.10
N THR A 78 -3.59 2.44 -13.36
CA THR A 78 -2.28 1.98 -13.85
C THR A 78 -2.09 0.48 -13.62
N SER A 79 -2.54 0.00 -12.45
CA SER A 79 -2.44 -1.41 -12.08
C SER A 79 -3.55 -1.79 -11.10
N THR A 80 -3.91 -3.06 -11.13
CA THR A 80 -4.82 -3.67 -10.16
C THR A 80 -4.32 -5.05 -9.81
N LEU A 81 -4.48 -5.43 -8.55
CA LEU A 81 -4.13 -6.77 -8.12
C LEU A 81 -5.05 -7.24 -6.99
N ILE A 82 -5.44 -8.53 -7.01
CA ILE A 82 -5.92 -9.22 -5.82
C ILE A 82 -4.74 -10.00 -5.24
N PHE A 83 -4.53 -9.83 -3.95
CA PHE A 83 -3.45 -10.52 -3.24
C PHE A 83 -4.01 -11.26 -2.03
N ASN A 84 -3.43 -12.42 -1.75
CA ASN A 84 -3.55 -13.10 -0.48
C ASN A 84 -2.17 -13.11 0.16
N VAL A 85 -2.01 -12.49 1.31
CA VAL A 85 -0.73 -12.39 2.02
C VAL A 85 -0.80 -13.07 3.38
N ASN A 86 0.26 -13.80 3.69
CA ASN A 86 0.47 -14.52 4.96
C ASN A 86 1.66 -13.95 5.76
N ALA A 87 2.12 -12.78 5.39
CA ALA A 87 3.14 -12.03 6.12
C ALA A 87 2.85 -10.53 6.04
N PRO A 88 3.09 -9.75 7.11
CA PRO A 88 2.91 -8.32 7.09
C PRO A 88 3.89 -7.65 6.11
N HIS A 89 3.38 -6.67 5.37
CA HIS A 89 4.21 -5.88 4.46
C HIS A 89 5.09 -4.92 5.27
N VAL A 90 6.35 -4.87 4.90
CA VAL A 90 7.31 -3.89 5.40
C VAL A 90 7.00 -2.50 4.87
N ILE A 91 7.72 -1.47 5.36
CA ILE A 91 7.55 -0.09 4.90
C ILE A 91 7.85 0.00 3.40
N HIS A 92 6.96 0.64 2.66
CA HIS A 92 7.07 0.87 1.22
C HIS A 92 6.15 2.03 0.79
N ASN A 93 6.26 2.44 -0.46
CA ASN A 93 5.25 3.21 -1.16
C ASN A 93 4.78 2.44 -2.40
N ASP A 94 3.70 2.90 -3.01
CA ASP A 94 3.07 2.29 -4.17
C ASP A 94 3.34 3.07 -5.47
N ASP A 95 4.33 3.96 -5.47
CA ASP A 95 4.72 4.71 -6.67
C ASP A 95 5.48 3.80 -7.65
N ASP A 96 5.42 4.12 -8.92
CA ASP A 96 6.27 3.55 -9.96
C ASP A 96 6.94 4.65 -10.80
N LEU A 97 8.02 4.27 -11.52
CA LEU A 97 8.78 5.21 -12.34
C LEU A 97 8.08 5.59 -13.65
N GLU A 98 7.09 4.81 -14.07
CA GLU A 98 6.45 4.95 -15.39
C GLU A 98 5.27 5.91 -15.37
N HIS A 99 4.66 6.11 -14.20
CA HIS A 99 3.43 6.87 -14.06
C HIS A 99 3.58 8.00 -13.03
N ASN A 100 2.82 9.07 -13.20
CA ASN A 100 2.62 10.07 -12.15
C ASN A 100 1.62 9.48 -11.15
N ALA A 101 2.13 8.66 -10.23
CA ALA A 101 1.32 7.96 -9.25
C ALA A 101 0.49 8.95 -8.44
N PHE A 102 -0.79 8.63 -8.28
CA PHE A 102 -1.77 9.49 -7.63
C PHE A 102 -2.26 8.83 -6.34
N LEU A 103 -3.34 8.04 -6.41
CA LEU A 103 -3.92 7.38 -5.25
C LEU A 103 -3.78 5.87 -5.35
N ALA A 104 -3.57 5.24 -4.21
CA ALA A 104 -3.78 3.82 -4.00
C ALA A 104 -5.09 3.60 -3.24
N PHE A 105 -5.84 2.60 -3.69
CA PHE A 105 -7.03 2.12 -3.03
C PHE A 105 -6.82 0.66 -2.65
N CYS A 106 -7.05 0.34 -1.38
CA CYS A 106 -6.99 -1.03 -0.89
C CYS A 106 -8.37 -1.40 -0.34
N LEU A 107 -9.02 -2.39 -0.96
CA LEU A 107 -10.30 -2.94 -0.53
C LEU A 107 -10.06 -4.28 0.17
N PRO A 108 -10.11 -4.34 1.52
CA PRO A 108 -10.11 -5.57 2.28
C PRO A 108 -11.28 -6.48 1.88
N LEU A 109 -10.99 -7.73 1.52
CA LEU A 109 -12.00 -8.69 1.07
C LEU A 109 -12.26 -9.79 2.11
N LYS A 110 -11.21 -10.26 2.76
CA LYS A 110 -11.29 -11.35 3.74
C LYS A 110 -9.99 -11.42 4.54
N TYR A 111 -10.08 -11.91 5.76
CA TYR A 111 -8.93 -12.43 6.54
C TYR A 111 -9.25 -13.80 7.12
N VAL A 112 -8.23 -14.52 7.54
CA VAL A 112 -8.30 -15.80 8.25
C VAL A 112 -7.60 -15.63 9.59
N GLY A 113 -8.28 -15.91 10.67
CA GLY A 113 -7.78 -15.75 12.05
C GLY A 113 -8.88 -15.30 13.00
N ASP A 114 -8.51 -15.14 14.27
CA ASP A 114 -9.44 -14.90 15.38
C ASP A 114 -9.55 -13.41 15.77
N SER A 115 -8.84 -12.53 15.10
CA SER A 115 -8.82 -11.09 15.40
C SER A 115 -9.08 -10.26 14.16
N ASP A 116 -9.74 -9.12 14.33
CA ASP A 116 -9.96 -8.06 13.33
C ASP A 116 -9.06 -6.84 13.54
N ASP A 117 -8.15 -6.89 14.54
CA ASP A 117 -7.22 -5.78 14.85
C ASP A 117 -6.06 -5.72 13.83
N ILE A 118 -6.42 -5.46 12.58
CA ILE A 118 -5.48 -5.27 11.47
C ILE A 118 -5.46 -3.81 11.07
N LYS A 119 -4.27 -3.23 10.92
CA LYS A 119 -4.12 -1.81 10.56
C LYS A 119 -3.31 -1.65 9.27
N LEU A 120 -3.61 -0.58 8.53
CA LEU A 120 -2.74 0.07 7.58
C LEU A 120 -2.16 1.31 8.24
N ILE A 121 -0.84 1.39 8.34
CA ILE A 121 -0.12 2.45 9.05
C ILE A 121 0.56 3.32 7.99
N LEU A 122 0.22 4.59 7.95
CA LEU A 122 0.76 5.58 7.03
C LEU A 122 1.66 6.56 7.78
N PHE A 123 2.78 6.88 7.17
CA PHE A 123 3.77 7.78 7.75
C PHE A 123 3.68 9.17 7.13
N ASN A 124 4.16 10.20 7.83
CA ASN A 124 4.25 11.57 7.32
C ASN A 124 5.25 11.72 6.17
N GLN A 125 6.03 10.68 5.90
CA GLN A 125 7.09 10.68 4.92
C GLN A 125 6.60 10.19 3.56
N TYR A 126 7.08 10.86 2.51
CA TYR A 126 6.73 10.61 1.11
C TYR A 126 7.99 10.36 0.29
N TYR A 127 7.87 9.56 -0.76
CA TYR A 127 8.95 9.35 -1.72
C TYR A 127 8.44 9.44 -3.15
N TYR A 128 9.02 10.34 -3.94
CA TYR A 128 8.51 10.73 -5.25
C TYR A 128 9.32 10.21 -6.45
N GLN A 129 10.40 9.48 -6.20
CA GLN A 129 11.28 9.02 -7.27
C GLN A 129 11.04 7.58 -7.71
N GLY A 130 9.85 7.05 -7.50
CA GLY A 130 9.44 5.68 -7.83
C GLY A 130 9.18 4.82 -6.61
N GLY A 131 9.15 3.50 -6.78
CA GLY A 131 8.89 2.57 -5.70
C GLY A 131 10.05 2.49 -4.71
N ALA A 132 9.76 2.65 -3.43
CA ALA A 132 10.68 2.43 -2.32
C ALA A 132 10.17 1.29 -1.46
N LYS A 133 11.07 0.46 -0.95
CA LYS A 133 10.74 -0.64 -0.05
C LYS A 133 11.90 -0.91 0.91
N PHE A 134 11.58 -1.01 2.20
CA PHE A 134 12.52 -1.42 3.22
C PHE A 134 12.55 -2.95 3.31
N PHE A 135 13.73 -3.58 3.24
CA PHE A 135 13.87 -5.02 3.38
C PHE A 135 15.28 -5.40 3.83
N ARG A 136 15.42 -6.63 4.33
CA ARG A 136 16.74 -7.24 4.56
C ARG A 136 17.31 -7.74 3.25
N TYR A 137 18.58 -7.46 3.02
CA TYR A 137 19.34 -7.99 1.89
C TYR A 137 20.40 -8.97 2.39
N ASP A 138 20.44 -10.18 1.84
CA ASP A 138 21.44 -11.23 2.09
C ASP A 138 21.71 -11.53 3.57
N ASN A 139 20.66 -11.68 4.40
CA ASN A 139 20.77 -11.92 5.84
C ASN A 139 21.65 -10.92 6.60
N LYS A 140 22.05 -9.82 6.01
CA LYS A 140 22.72 -8.72 6.68
C LYS A 140 21.67 -7.82 7.29
N GLU A 141 21.84 -7.48 8.56
CA GLU A 141 20.96 -6.58 9.31
C GLU A 141 21.09 -5.11 8.87
N ARG A 142 21.06 -4.87 7.57
CA ARG A 142 21.09 -3.51 7.04
C ARG A 142 19.72 -3.19 6.43
N PRO A 143 19.11 -2.07 6.82
CA PRO A 143 17.97 -1.56 6.09
C PRO A 143 18.43 -1.22 4.69
N VAL A 144 17.83 -1.84 3.70
CA VAL A 144 18.15 -1.54 2.29
C VAL A 144 16.83 -1.17 1.63
N PHE A 145 16.80 0.00 1.04
CA PHE A 145 15.73 0.36 0.11
C PHE A 145 15.85 -0.48 -1.15
N SER A 146 14.74 -0.98 -1.67
CA SER A 146 14.73 -1.69 -2.94
C SER A 146 15.17 -0.82 -4.11
N HIS A 147 15.15 0.48 -3.94
CA HIS A 147 15.73 1.46 -4.83
C HIS A 147 17.12 1.89 -4.34
N LYS A 148 18.11 1.89 -5.26
CA LYS A 148 19.51 2.32 -4.98
C LYS A 148 19.65 3.82 -4.66
N ASN A 149 18.56 4.53 -4.42
CA ASN A 149 18.58 5.98 -4.22
C ASN A 149 18.71 6.33 -2.75
N LEU A 150 19.93 6.59 -2.38
CA LEU A 150 20.32 7.03 -1.03
C LEU A 150 19.75 8.42 -0.64
N SER A 151 19.27 9.21 -1.60
CA SER A 151 18.67 10.52 -1.33
C SER A 151 17.39 10.46 -0.47
N ILE A 152 16.78 9.30 -0.32
CA ILE A 152 15.72 9.10 0.66
C ILE A 152 16.19 9.42 2.08
N TYR A 153 17.42 9.09 2.41
CA TYR A 153 17.96 9.33 3.76
C TYR A 153 18.20 10.80 4.03
N ASP A 154 18.61 11.57 3.02
CA ASP A 154 19.04 12.94 3.23
C ASP A 154 17.85 13.89 3.42
N ASP A 155 16.73 13.66 2.72
CA ASP A 155 15.62 14.62 2.71
C ASP A 155 14.43 14.24 3.61
N VAL A 156 14.26 12.96 3.94
CA VAL A 156 13.03 12.45 4.56
C VAL A 156 13.21 11.96 5.98
N PHE A 157 14.37 11.41 6.32
CA PHE A 157 14.58 10.67 7.57
C PHE A 157 15.19 11.46 8.73
N PHE A 158 15.71 12.64 8.50
CA PHE A 158 16.41 13.43 9.52
C PHE A 158 15.57 14.53 10.16
N LEU A 159 14.29 14.63 9.83
CA LEU A 159 13.48 15.77 10.22
C LEU A 159 12.82 15.70 11.59
N SER A 160 12.91 14.60 12.33
CA SER A 160 12.34 14.57 13.68
C SER A 160 13.04 13.55 14.59
N ASP A 161 13.48 14.02 15.76
CA ASP A 161 13.88 13.19 16.89
C ASP A 161 12.67 12.48 17.56
N ALA A 162 11.46 12.86 17.18
CA ALA A 162 10.22 12.27 17.65
C ALA A 162 9.97 10.95 16.94
N GLY A 163 10.60 9.89 17.37
CA GLY A 163 10.34 8.54 16.90
C GLY A 163 8.92 8.06 17.20
N ILE A 164 8.56 6.93 16.60
CA ILE A 164 7.30 6.24 16.88
C ILE A 164 7.30 5.78 18.34
N ASN A 165 6.18 5.99 19.03
CA ASN A 165 6.00 5.55 20.42
C ASN A 165 6.29 4.05 20.57
N ASN A 166 7.06 3.68 21.62
CA ASN A 166 7.46 2.30 21.87
C ASN A 166 6.27 1.36 22.10
N GLU A 167 5.21 1.81 22.76
CA GLU A 167 4.00 1.02 22.95
C GLU A 167 3.37 0.67 21.61
N PHE A 168 3.22 1.64 20.74
CA PHE A 168 2.70 1.43 19.37
C PHE A 168 3.59 0.49 18.55
N LYS A 169 4.92 0.61 18.66
CA LYS A 169 5.87 -0.29 18.00
C LYS A 169 5.69 -1.73 18.48
N GLN A 170 5.60 -1.95 19.78
CA GLN A 170 5.42 -3.27 20.38
C GLN A 170 4.06 -3.87 20.01
N GLU A 171 3.06 -3.05 19.84
CA GLU A 171 1.72 -3.49 19.53
C GLU A 171 1.53 -3.85 18.05
N TYR A 172 2.05 -3.02 17.13
CA TYR A 172 1.71 -3.12 15.70
C TYR A 172 2.90 -3.34 14.76
N LEU A 173 4.12 -3.04 15.17
CA LEU A 173 5.27 -2.95 14.26
C LEU A 173 6.41 -3.93 14.59
N THR A 174 6.14 -4.97 15.35
CA THR A 174 7.15 -5.95 15.80
C THR A 174 7.82 -6.75 14.68
N HIS A 175 7.30 -6.70 13.46
CA HIS A 175 7.90 -7.30 12.27
C HIS A 175 8.94 -6.39 11.59
N LEU A 176 9.05 -5.13 12.02
CA LEU A 176 9.97 -4.13 11.49
C LEU A 176 11.20 -3.99 12.39
N GLN A 177 12.32 -3.63 11.80
CA GLN A 177 13.53 -3.30 12.55
C GLN A 177 13.47 -1.88 13.09
N ASP A 178 13.99 -1.63 14.27
CA ASP A 178 14.03 -0.28 14.87
C ASP A 178 14.74 0.73 13.98
N SER A 179 15.82 0.32 13.32
CA SER A 179 16.56 1.16 12.39
C SER A 179 15.74 1.61 11.16
N TRP A 180 14.68 0.88 10.81
CA TRP A 180 13.78 1.28 9.71
C TRP A 180 12.75 2.31 10.12
N LEU A 181 12.47 2.39 11.42
CA LEU A 181 11.50 3.31 12.01
C LEU A 181 12.12 4.64 12.41
N GLN A 182 13.46 4.72 12.39
CA GLN A 182 14.18 5.93 12.76
C GLN A 182 13.83 7.09 11.84
N GLY A 183 13.42 8.22 12.40
CA GLY A 183 13.00 9.42 11.67
C GLY A 183 11.59 9.37 11.08
N LEU A 184 10.89 8.24 11.17
CA LEU A 184 9.49 8.16 10.74
C LEU A 184 8.56 8.66 11.84
N THR A 185 7.48 9.31 11.41
CA THR A 185 6.36 9.70 12.27
C THR A 185 5.05 9.19 11.65
N ILE A 186 4.11 8.79 12.50
CA ILE A 186 2.81 8.31 12.05
C ILE A 186 1.94 9.50 11.65
N ASP A 187 1.37 9.44 10.46
CA ASP A 187 0.34 10.34 9.97
C ASP A 187 -1.04 9.81 10.35
N THR A 188 -1.38 8.64 9.84
CA THR A 188 -2.71 8.05 9.99
C THR A 188 -2.62 6.54 10.19
N VAL A 189 -3.51 6.01 11.02
CA VAL A 189 -3.72 4.57 11.19
C VAL A 189 -5.13 4.25 10.76
N LEU A 190 -5.29 3.46 9.71
CA LEU A 190 -6.58 3.03 9.20
C LEU A 190 -6.86 1.58 9.61
N ASP A 191 -8.09 1.32 10.06
CA ASP A 191 -8.56 -0.04 10.30
C ASP A 191 -8.66 -0.79 8.97
N TRP A 192 -8.09 -2.00 8.93
CA TRP A 192 -8.18 -2.86 7.75
C TRP A 192 -9.48 -3.68 7.82
N LYS A 193 -10.62 -2.98 7.71
CA LYS A 193 -11.95 -3.54 7.86
C LYS A 193 -12.47 -4.08 6.52
N VAL A 194 -12.97 -5.32 6.52
CA VAL A 194 -13.58 -5.94 5.33
C VAL A 194 -14.79 -5.13 4.87
N GLY A 195 -14.82 -4.80 3.58
CA GLY A 195 -15.87 -4.00 2.96
C GLY A 195 -15.61 -2.49 2.96
N ASP A 196 -14.57 -1.99 3.64
CA ASP A 196 -14.14 -0.61 3.53
C ASP A 196 -13.07 -0.46 2.44
N ILE A 197 -12.97 0.71 1.83
CA ILE A 197 -11.91 1.06 0.87
C ILE A 197 -10.96 2.02 1.58
N LEU A 198 -9.70 1.60 1.76
CA LEU A 198 -8.64 2.43 2.31
C LEU A 198 -8.03 3.25 1.17
N CYS A 199 -8.05 4.57 1.30
CA CYS A 199 -7.63 5.52 0.27
C CYS A 199 -6.45 6.33 0.77
N PHE A 200 -5.34 6.35 0.03
CA PHE A 200 -4.12 7.06 0.41
C PHE A 200 -3.27 7.44 -0.82
N ASN A 201 -2.26 8.27 -0.61
CA ASN A 201 -1.39 8.73 -1.69
C ASN A 201 -0.35 7.64 -2.03
N CYS A 202 -0.19 7.29 -3.31
CA CYS A 202 0.77 6.26 -3.74
C CYS A 202 2.21 6.56 -3.30
N ASN A 203 2.57 7.83 -3.20
CA ASN A 203 3.93 8.26 -2.80
C ASN A 203 4.16 8.22 -1.29
N GLN A 204 3.11 8.04 -0.47
CA GLN A 204 3.20 8.02 0.98
C GLN A 204 3.79 6.70 1.47
N LEU A 205 4.78 6.77 2.35
CA LEU A 205 5.32 5.57 3.00
C LEU A 205 4.26 4.98 3.92
N HIS A 206 4.11 3.66 3.83
CA HIS A 206 3.15 2.93 4.64
C HIS A 206 3.58 1.48 4.87
N CYS A 207 2.93 0.82 5.81
CA CYS A 207 3.10 -0.60 6.08
C CYS A 207 1.83 -1.24 6.64
N SER A 208 1.78 -2.55 6.61
CA SER A 208 0.78 -3.31 7.38
C SER A 208 1.20 -3.37 8.85
N SER A 209 0.24 -3.41 9.78
CA SER A 209 0.52 -3.89 11.13
C SER A 209 0.99 -5.35 11.12
N ASN A 210 1.64 -5.79 12.20
CA ASN A 210 1.96 -7.21 12.40
C ASN A 210 0.69 -8.01 12.75
N PHE A 211 -0.12 -8.28 11.75
CA PHE A 211 -1.38 -9.02 11.94
C PHE A 211 -1.15 -10.47 12.43
N LEU A 212 0.02 -11.06 12.17
CA LEU A 212 0.36 -12.39 12.67
C LEU A 212 0.43 -12.41 14.20
N SER A 213 0.98 -11.37 14.83
CA SER A 213 1.03 -11.24 16.28
C SER A 213 -0.35 -11.05 16.92
N LYS A 214 -1.36 -10.74 16.12
CA LYS A 214 -2.77 -10.58 16.53
C LYS A 214 -3.63 -11.83 16.25
N GLY A 215 -3.03 -12.93 15.81
CA GLY A 215 -3.75 -14.18 15.53
C GLY A 215 -4.44 -14.20 14.16
N VAL A 216 -3.96 -13.41 13.22
CA VAL A 216 -4.45 -13.43 11.82
C VAL A 216 -3.42 -14.12 10.95
N ASP A 217 -3.79 -15.23 10.31
CA ASP A 217 -2.89 -16.06 9.50
C ASP A 217 -2.68 -15.48 8.08
N SER A 218 -3.73 -14.92 7.52
CA SER A 218 -3.68 -14.34 6.17
C SER A 218 -4.79 -13.33 5.94
N LYS A 219 -4.57 -12.46 4.95
CA LYS A 219 -5.55 -11.47 4.48
C LYS A 219 -5.59 -11.34 2.97
N ILE A 220 -6.78 -11.15 2.42
CA ILE A 220 -7.04 -10.98 1.00
C ILE A 220 -7.57 -9.57 0.76
N ALA A 221 -6.98 -8.85 -0.19
CA ALA A 221 -7.48 -7.56 -0.63
C ALA A 221 -7.35 -7.37 -2.13
N LEU A 222 -8.15 -6.44 -2.66
CA LEU A 222 -7.99 -5.85 -3.98
C LEU A 222 -7.29 -4.51 -3.83
N SER A 223 -6.18 -4.30 -4.56
CA SER A 223 -5.55 -2.98 -4.69
C SER A 223 -5.73 -2.42 -6.08
N ILE A 224 -5.94 -1.10 -6.15
CA ILE A 224 -6.04 -0.31 -7.36
C ILE A 224 -5.03 0.83 -7.26
N PHE A 225 -4.10 0.89 -8.21
CA PHE A 225 -3.12 1.97 -8.29
C PHE A 225 -3.48 2.89 -9.45
N THR A 226 -3.30 4.20 -9.26
CA THR A 226 -3.79 5.19 -10.20
C THR A 226 -2.74 6.24 -10.53
N ALA A 227 -2.95 6.93 -11.66
CA ALA A 227 -2.22 8.11 -12.08
C ALA A 227 -3.19 9.26 -12.39
N LYS A 228 -2.77 10.50 -12.15
CA LYS A 228 -3.59 11.67 -12.44
C LYS A 228 -3.68 11.95 -13.93
N GLU A 229 -2.61 11.68 -14.67
CA GLU A 229 -2.49 11.94 -16.11
C GLU A 229 -1.98 10.68 -16.82
N ARG A 230 -2.43 10.49 -18.07
CA ARG A 230 -1.80 9.52 -18.97
C ARG A 230 -0.48 10.11 -19.48
N ARG A 231 0.57 9.33 -19.44
CA ARG A 231 1.77 9.56 -20.22
C ARG A 231 1.64 8.96 -21.62
#